data_a13c8a43ed912f20c0455819daae08e4
#
_entry.id   a13c8a43ed912f20c0455819daae08e4
#
_cell.length_a   1.000
_cell.length_b   1.000
_cell.length_c   1.000
_cell.angle_alpha   90.00
_cell.angle_beta   90.00
_cell.angle_gamma   90.00
#
_symmetry.space_group_name_H-M   'P 1'
#
loop_
_entity.id
_entity.type
_entity.pdbx_description
1 polymer ?
#
loop_
_entity_poly.entity_id
_entity_poly.type
_entity_poly.pdbx_seq_one_letter_code
_entity_poly.pdbx_strand_id
1 'polypeptide(L)'
;MTKAEIRRMLARCAWVACFVLPTTTFAPSVTADPLLDVGKGDVGVQADTLEVDVAAGTAVLTGKVVLSKGDMTVRCPRFDLKFDSTPHVRWAKGSGGVVADVRGVHGEAPEVELDMVKQILEMRGGVKLSRGQGWIQAEKATIELATARVTATQVKGSIPVPKP
;
A
#
# COMPACT_ATOMS: atom_id res chain seq x y z
N MET A 1 81.70 0.04 9.80
CA MET A 1 82.33 1.00 8.90
C MET A 1 81.17 1.57 8.08
N THR A 2 80.81 2.76 8.00
CA THR A 2 81.30 4.10 8.31
C THR A 2 80.08 4.97 8.12
N LYS A 3 79.58 5.60 9.11
CA LYS A 3 79.78 7.00 9.42
C LYS A 3 79.43 8.00 8.32
N ALA A 4 78.50 8.80 8.71
CA ALA A 4 78.45 10.27 8.51
C ALA A 4 77.95 10.69 7.12
N GLU A 5 77.15 11.64 7.02
CA GLU A 5 77.05 13.02 7.53
C GLU A 5 75.62 13.54 7.25
N ILE A 6 74.89 14.01 8.16
CA ILE A 6 74.86 15.36 8.78
C ILE A 6 75.03 16.49 7.77
N ARG A 7 73.94 17.23 7.77
CA ARG A 7 73.89 18.69 7.72
C ARG A 7 73.28 19.34 6.48
N ARG A 8 72.35 20.11 6.92
CA ARG A 8 72.02 21.47 6.48
C ARG A 8 71.04 21.54 5.30
N MET A 9 70.07 22.31 5.30
CA MET A 9 69.72 23.55 6.00
C MET A 9 68.27 23.86 5.70
N LEU A 10 67.54 24.17 6.74
CA LEU A 10 66.87 25.44 6.92
C LEU A 10 66.06 26.01 5.72
N ALA A 11 64.88 26.19 6.08
CA ALA A 11 64.11 27.40 5.90
C ALA A 11 63.04 27.39 4.81
N ARG A 12 61.89 27.53 5.26
CA ARG A 12 60.93 28.59 4.93
C ARG A 12 59.52 28.10 4.65
N CYS A 13 58.73 28.56 5.63
CA CYS A 13 57.44 29.18 5.43
C CYS A 13 56.35 28.32 4.83
N ALA A 14 55.51 27.83 5.78
CA ALA A 14 54.21 28.45 5.96
C ALA A 14 53.38 28.56 4.68
N TRP A 15 52.47 27.68 4.56
CA TRP A 15 51.10 28.02 4.15
C TRP A 15 50.24 26.81 4.50
N VAL A 16 49.62 26.92 5.69
CA VAL A 16 48.54 26.04 6.11
C VAL A 16 47.32 26.42 5.29
N ALA A 17 47.11 25.75 4.19
CA ALA A 17 45.82 25.76 3.53
C ALA A 17 44.97 24.67 4.15
N CYS A 18 44.17 25.06 5.15
CA CYS A 18 43.05 24.24 5.62
C CYS A 18 42.08 24.04 4.47
N PHE A 19 42.21 22.93 3.78
CA PHE A 19 41.21 22.43 2.85
C PHE A 19 40.12 21.77 3.69
N VAL A 20 39.14 22.57 4.10
CA VAL A 20 37.87 22.05 4.66
C VAL A 20 37.14 21.41 3.50
N LEU A 21 37.25 20.10 3.37
CA LEU A 21 36.43 19.28 2.51
C LEU A 21 35.02 19.24 3.14
N PRO A 22 33.99 19.72 2.43
CA PRO A 22 32.63 19.45 2.88
C PRO A 22 32.36 17.95 2.72
N THR A 23 32.28 17.25 3.83
CA THR A 23 31.73 15.88 3.87
C THR A 23 30.24 15.98 3.56
N THR A 24 29.90 15.85 2.29
CA THR A 24 28.52 15.55 1.88
C THR A 24 28.19 14.14 2.37
N THR A 25 27.53 14.08 3.50
CA THR A 25 26.86 12.87 3.97
C THR A 25 25.74 12.56 2.99
N PHE A 26 26.01 11.67 2.03
CA PHE A 26 24.98 10.99 1.27
C PHE A 26 24.26 10.08 2.26
N ALA A 27 23.09 10.50 2.73
CA ALA A 27 22.16 9.61 3.37
C ALA A 27 21.71 8.59 2.28
N PRO A 28 21.93 7.29 2.46
CA PRO A 28 21.33 6.31 1.57
C PRO A 28 19.83 6.43 1.72
N SER A 29 19.14 6.86 0.66
CA SER A 29 17.71 6.70 0.53
C SER A 29 17.47 5.20 0.49
N VAL A 30 17.04 4.63 1.61
CA VAL A 30 16.54 3.26 1.65
C VAL A 30 15.25 3.30 0.85
N THR A 31 15.36 3.04 -0.43
CA THR A 31 14.22 2.64 -1.25
C THR A 31 13.82 1.28 -0.67
N ALA A 32 12.74 1.26 0.09
CA ALA A 32 12.11 0.00 0.49
C ALA A 32 11.63 -0.65 -0.81
N ASP A 33 12.41 -1.58 -1.34
CA ASP A 33 11.93 -2.50 -2.36
C ASP A 33 10.68 -3.18 -1.79
N PRO A 34 9.57 -3.24 -2.55
CA PRO A 34 8.42 -4.01 -2.13
C PRO A 34 8.89 -5.47 -1.99
N LEU A 35 8.93 -5.95 -0.78
CA LEU A 35 9.44 -7.28 -0.37
C LEU A 35 8.64 -8.46 -0.96
N LEU A 36 7.62 -8.21 -1.79
CA LEU A 36 6.77 -9.21 -2.40
C LEU A 36 6.57 -8.88 -3.87
N ASP A 37 7.19 -9.68 -4.73
CA ASP A 37 6.79 -9.79 -6.13
C ASP A 37 5.40 -10.46 -6.16
N VAL A 38 4.36 -9.62 -6.23
CA VAL A 38 2.97 -10.10 -6.21
C VAL A 38 2.65 -10.69 -7.58
N GLY A 39 2.85 -12.00 -7.71
CA GLY A 39 2.42 -12.74 -8.89
C GLY A 39 0.91 -12.58 -9.14
N LYS A 40 0.44 -12.83 -10.37
CA LYS A 40 -0.96 -12.61 -10.80
C LYS A 40 -2.05 -13.28 -9.92
N GLY A 41 -1.69 -14.15 -8.98
CA GLY A 41 -2.59 -14.82 -8.04
C GLY A 41 -2.50 -14.34 -6.60
N ASP A 42 -1.47 -13.59 -6.26
CA ASP A 42 -1.17 -13.22 -4.89
C ASP A 42 -1.87 -11.92 -4.46
N VAL A 43 -2.02 -11.75 -3.15
CA VAL A 43 -2.55 -10.54 -2.53
C VAL A 43 -1.38 -9.73 -2.01
N GLY A 44 -1.14 -8.57 -2.61
CA GLY A 44 -0.18 -7.58 -2.11
C GLY A 44 -0.72 -6.88 -0.89
N VAL A 45 0.11 -6.71 0.13
CA VAL A 45 -0.24 -6.04 1.38
C VAL A 45 0.82 -5.03 1.75
N GLN A 46 0.41 -3.80 2.09
CA GLN A 46 1.26 -2.76 2.64
C GLN A 46 0.57 -2.15 3.86
N ALA A 47 1.31 -1.90 4.94
CA ALA A 47 0.81 -1.28 6.16
C ALA A 47 1.98 -0.70 6.98
N ASP A 48 1.67 0.19 7.92
CA ASP A 48 2.68 0.70 8.86
C ASP A 48 2.98 -0.34 9.94
N THR A 49 1.98 -1.14 10.34
CA THR A 49 2.12 -2.18 11.38
C THR A 49 1.33 -3.43 10.99
N LEU A 50 1.93 -4.59 11.24
CA LEU A 50 1.32 -5.91 11.09
C LEU A 50 1.43 -6.67 12.41
N GLU A 51 0.32 -7.15 12.92
CA GLU A 51 0.23 -8.06 14.06
C GLU A 51 -0.37 -9.39 13.59
N VAL A 52 0.31 -10.50 13.84
CA VAL A 52 -0.12 -11.83 13.38
C VAL A 52 -0.29 -12.74 14.58
N ASP A 53 -1.47 -13.36 14.70
CA ASP A 53 -1.73 -14.47 15.60
C ASP A 53 -1.81 -15.77 14.78
N VAL A 54 -0.70 -16.50 14.81
CA VAL A 54 -0.57 -17.77 14.05
C VAL A 54 -1.51 -18.83 14.60
N ALA A 55 -1.73 -18.87 15.91
CA ALA A 55 -2.59 -19.87 16.54
C ALA A 55 -4.06 -19.64 16.20
N ALA A 56 -4.48 -18.39 16.14
CA ALA A 56 -5.84 -18.01 15.74
C ALA A 56 -6.03 -17.95 14.22
N GLY A 57 -4.96 -17.97 13.44
CA GLY A 57 -5.02 -17.80 11.99
C GLY A 57 -5.54 -16.43 11.57
N THR A 58 -5.16 -15.39 12.31
CA THR A 58 -5.60 -14.01 12.07
C THR A 58 -4.42 -13.04 11.98
N ALA A 59 -4.62 -11.94 11.28
CA ALA A 59 -3.70 -10.81 11.32
C ALA A 59 -4.45 -9.49 11.30
N VAL A 60 -3.85 -8.48 11.90
CA VAL A 60 -4.34 -7.11 11.92
C VAL A 60 -3.29 -6.20 11.32
N LEU A 61 -3.71 -5.44 10.33
CA LEU A 61 -2.90 -4.42 9.67
C LEU A 61 -3.42 -3.05 10.08
N THR A 62 -2.53 -2.15 10.44
CA THR A 62 -2.89 -0.78 10.82
C THR A 62 -1.95 0.24 10.18
N GLY A 63 -2.51 1.44 9.94
CA GLY A 63 -1.80 2.58 9.37
C GLY A 63 -1.58 2.46 7.86
N LYS A 64 -2.21 3.33 7.08
CA LYS A 64 -2.07 3.44 5.60
C LYS A 64 -2.13 2.09 4.88
N VAL A 65 -3.05 1.24 5.29
CA VAL A 65 -3.12 -0.11 4.75
C VAL A 65 -3.57 -0.09 3.31
N VAL A 66 -2.85 -0.80 2.46
CA VAL A 66 -3.17 -1.03 1.05
C VAL A 66 -3.18 -2.53 0.81
N LEU A 67 -4.29 -3.02 0.27
CA LEU A 67 -4.46 -4.40 -0.17
C LEU A 67 -4.69 -4.39 -1.67
N SER A 68 -3.91 -5.16 -2.41
CA SER A 68 -4.00 -5.20 -3.87
C SER A 68 -4.06 -6.63 -4.38
N LYS A 69 -4.88 -6.86 -5.42
CA LYS A 69 -4.96 -8.14 -6.15
C LYS A 69 -5.38 -7.89 -7.59
N GLY A 70 -4.46 -8.06 -8.54
CA GLY A 70 -4.73 -7.73 -9.93
C GLY A 70 -5.21 -6.27 -10.10
N ASP A 71 -6.39 -6.10 -10.69
CA ASP A 71 -6.99 -4.77 -10.94
C ASP A 71 -7.80 -4.22 -9.74
N MET A 72 -7.67 -4.84 -8.57
CA MET A 72 -8.30 -4.40 -7.34
C MET A 72 -7.27 -3.76 -6.40
N THR A 73 -7.60 -2.61 -5.86
CA THR A 73 -6.85 -1.99 -4.76
C THR A 73 -7.83 -1.48 -3.71
N VAL A 74 -7.58 -1.82 -2.45
CA VAL A 74 -8.38 -1.36 -1.32
C VAL A 74 -7.47 -0.68 -0.31
N ARG A 75 -7.83 0.53 0.11
CA ARG A 75 -7.09 1.34 1.08
C ARG A 75 -7.95 1.65 2.27
N CYS A 76 -7.40 1.51 3.47
CA CYS A 76 -8.07 1.92 4.71
C CYS A 76 -7.06 2.06 5.87
N PRO A 77 -7.46 2.63 7.01
CA PRO A 77 -6.61 2.71 8.18
C PRO A 77 -6.36 1.38 8.87
N ARG A 78 -7.30 0.42 8.75
CA ARG A 78 -7.23 -0.88 9.43
C ARG A 78 -7.83 -2.00 8.59
N PHE A 79 -7.11 -3.12 8.52
CA PHE A 79 -7.60 -4.40 7.99
C PHE A 79 -7.44 -5.52 9.02
N ASP A 80 -8.51 -6.28 9.21
CA ASP A 80 -8.50 -7.54 9.91
C ASP A 80 -8.54 -8.67 8.88
N LEU A 81 -7.59 -9.60 8.95
CA LEU A 81 -7.43 -10.70 8.00
C LEU A 81 -7.67 -12.04 8.69
N LYS A 82 -8.20 -13.01 7.93
CA LYS A 82 -8.26 -14.42 8.33
C LYS A 82 -7.60 -15.28 7.27
N PHE A 83 -6.78 -16.22 7.74
CA PHE A 83 -6.08 -17.18 6.91
C PHE A 83 -6.70 -18.57 7.06
N ASP A 84 -6.42 -19.47 6.12
CA ASP A 84 -6.64 -20.90 6.29
C ASP A 84 -5.36 -21.58 6.84
N SER A 85 -5.33 -22.90 6.88
CA SER A 85 -4.18 -23.70 7.34
C SER A 85 -2.92 -23.54 6.47
N THR A 86 -3.07 -23.07 5.25
CA THR A 86 -2.02 -22.57 4.38
C THR A 86 -2.06 -21.04 4.43
N PRO A 87 -0.96 -20.30 4.26
CA PRO A 87 -0.94 -18.84 4.48
C PRO A 87 -1.72 -18.06 3.39
N HIS A 88 -2.92 -18.55 3.03
CA HIS A 88 -3.79 -17.88 2.09
C HIS A 88 -4.84 -17.04 2.82
N VAL A 89 -4.94 -15.78 2.47
CA VAL A 89 -6.00 -14.91 2.97
C VAL A 89 -7.34 -15.39 2.42
N ARG A 90 -8.24 -15.75 3.30
CA ARG A 90 -9.61 -16.17 2.93
C ARG A 90 -10.61 -15.04 3.05
N TRP A 91 -10.40 -14.17 4.02
CA TRP A 91 -11.31 -13.11 4.35
C TRP A 91 -10.55 -11.89 4.86
N ALA A 92 -11.03 -10.72 4.52
CA ALA A 92 -10.48 -9.46 4.99
C ALA A 92 -11.61 -8.46 5.28
N LYS A 93 -11.49 -7.71 6.38
CA LYS A 93 -12.39 -6.62 6.73
C LYS A 93 -11.61 -5.33 6.88
N GLY A 94 -11.93 -4.34 6.05
CA GLY A 94 -11.43 -2.98 6.15
C GLY A 94 -12.39 -2.08 6.90
N SER A 95 -11.89 -1.17 7.72
CA SER A 95 -12.68 -0.24 8.51
C SER A 95 -12.00 1.11 8.70
N GLY A 96 -12.79 2.13 9.09
CA GLY A 96 -12.28 3.47 9.36
C GLY A 96 -12.26 4.40 8.14
N GLY A 97 -13.09 4.13 7.16
CA GLY A 97 -13.10 4.84 5.88
C GLY A 97 -12.27 4.11 4.85
N VAL A 98 -12.93 3.41 3.97
CA VAL A 98 -12.33 2.53 2.96
C VAL A 98 -12.51 3.11 1.58
N VAL A 99 -11.46 3.11 0.80
CA VAL A 99 -11.45 3.45 -0.62
C VAL A 99 -11.08 2.19 -1.40
N ALA A 100 -11.94 1.77 -2.31
CA ALA A 100 -11.73 0.60 -3.15
C ALA A 100 -11.78 0.99 -4.63
N ASP A 101 -10.78 0.55 -5.38
CA ASP A 101 -10.71 0.67 -6.83
C ASP A 101 -10.75 -0.74 -7.42
N VAL A 102 -11.77 -1.06 -8.21
CA VAL A 102 -11.95 -2.38 -8.82
C VAL A 102 -12.31 -2.21 -10.28
N ARG A 103 -11.40 -2.55 -11.20
CA ARG A 103 -11.62 -2.50 -12.66
C ARG A 103 -12.25 -1.19 -13.14
N GLY A 104 -11.76 -0.07 -12.63
CA GLY A 104 -12.23 1.27 -13.00
C GLY A 104 -13.55 1.71 -12.34
N VAL A 105 -14.05 0.94 -11.37
CA VAL A 105 -15.08 1.36 -10.43
C VAL A 105 -14.38 1.85 -9.17
N HIS A 106 -14.59 3.11 -8.83
CA HIS A 106 -14.10 3.71 -7.59
C HIS A 106 -15.22 3.68 -6.55
N GLY A 107 -14.92 3.19 -5.35
CA GLY A 107 -15.88 3.05 -4.25
C GLY A 107 -15.34 3.61 -2.94
N GLU A 108 -16.18 4.30 -2.20
CA GLU A 108 -15.92 4.76 -0.84
C GLU A 108 -16.99 4.23 0.10
N ALA A 109 -16.58 3.73 1.27
CA ALA A 109 -17.49 3.27 2.32
C ALA A 109 -16.83 3.32 3.70
N PRO A 110 -17.58 3.40 4.81
CA PRO A 110 -17.03 3.26 6.15
C PRO A 110 -16.40 1.89 6.41
N GLU A 111 -17.00 0.81 5.86
CA GLU A 111 -16.54 -0.56 6.01
C GLU A 111 -16.58 -1.32 4.69
N VAL A 112 -15.62 -2.23 4.54
CA VAL A 112 -15.58 -3.19 3.44
C VAL A 112 -15.29 -4.58 3.98
N GLU A 113 -15.90 -5.57 3.37
CA GLU A 113 -15.65 -6.98 3.64
C GLU A 113 -15.30 -7.68 2.32
N LEU A 114 -14.19 -8.40 2.30
CA LEU A 114 -13.65 -9.08 1.14
C LEU A 114 -13.60 -10.58 1.41
N ASP A 115 -14.41 -11.36 0.70
CA ASP A 115 -14.38 -12.81 0.69
C ASP A 115 -13.57 -13.27 -0.52
N MET A 116 -12.36 -13.76 -0.28
CA MET A 116 -11.44 -14.19 -1.34
C MET A 116 -11.88 -15.53 -1.96
N VAL A 117 -12.60 -16.34 -1.22
CA VAL A 117 -13.09 -17.66 -1.69
C VAL A 117 -14.24 -17.45 -2.68
N LYS A 118 -15.19 -16.61 -2.31
CA LYS A 118 -16.33 -16.25 -3.17
C LYS A 118 -15.97 -15.20 -4.21
N GLN A 119 -14.82 -14.52 -4.07
CA GLN A 119 -14.42 -13.39 -4.88
C GLN A 119 -15.45 -12.24 -4.87
N ILE A 120 -15.91 -11.91 -3.68
CA ILE A 120 -16.91 -10.88 -3.44
C ILE A 120 -16.31 -9.80 -2.55
N LEU A 121 -16.47 -8.55 -2.96
CA LEU A 121 -16.22 -7.37 -2.15
C LEU A 121 -17.56 -6.73 -1.80
N GLU A 122 -17.84 -6.60 -0.52
CA GLU A 122 -19.06 -6.01 0.01
C GLU A 122 -18.71 -4.71 0.76
N MET A 123 -19.40 -3.64 0.43
CA MET A 123 -19.24 -2.31 1.03
C MET A 123 -20.53 -1.95 1.78
N ARG A 124 -20.42 -1.36 2.98
CA ARG A 124 -21.54 -1.05 3.86
C ARG A 124 -21.40 0.30 4.55
N GLY A 125 -22.56 0.87 4.99
CA GLY A 125 -22.61 2.06 5.83
C GLY A 125 -22.64 3.37 5.07
N GLY A 126 -23.27 3.39 3.91
CA GLY A 126 -23.33 4.57 3.05
C GLY A 126 -22.19 4.57 2.03
N VAL A 127 -22.43 3.85 0.95
CA VAL A 127 -21.47 3.61 -0.14
C VAL A 127 -21.61 4.66 -1.21
N LYS A 128 -20.47 5.21 -1.68
CA LYS A 128 -20.40 6.01 -2.88
C LYS A 128 -19.63 5.24 -3.94
N LEU A 129 -20.21 5.07 -5.11
CA LEU A 129 -19.56 4.45 -6.26
C LEU A 129 -19.51 5.43 -7.41
N SER A 130 -18.40 5.44 -8.14
CA SER A 130 -18.26 6.23 -9.36
C SER A 130 -17.53 5.43 -10.45
N ARG A 131 -17.91 5.72 -11.70
CA ARG A 131 -17.22 5.19 -12.89
C ARG A 131 -17.32 6.21 -14.01
N GLY A 132 -16.19 6.75 -14.45
CA GLY A 132 -16.18 7.87 -15.39
C GLY A 132 -16.91 9.08 -14.82
N GLN A 133 -17.95 9.56 -15.51
CA GLN A 133 -18.79 10.69 -15.07
C GLN A 133 -20.04 10.25 -14.29
N GLY A 134 -20.32 8.95 -14.22
CA GLY A 134 -21.43 8.40 -13.46
C GLY A 134 -21.09 8.22 -11.99
N TRP A 135 -22.06 8.45 -11.14
CA TRP A 135 -21.95 8.20 -9.70
C TRP A 135 -23.26 7.68 -9.13
N ILE A 136 -23.15 6.86 -8.10
CA ILE A 136 -24.29 6.38 -7.30
C ILE A 136 -23.93 6.42 -5.82
N GLN A 137 -24.95 6.64 -4.99
CA GLN A 137 -24.93 6.44 -3.55
C GLN A 137 -25.86 5.29 -3.21
N ALA A 138 -25.44 4.44 -2.31
CA ALA A 138 -26.20 3.28 -1.87
C ALA A 138 -25.97 3.03 -0.38
N GLU A 139 -26.84 2.31 0.29
CA GLU A 139 -26.58 1.88 1.66
C GLU A 139 -25.56 0.74 1.68
N LYS A 140 -25.67 -0.15 0.71
CA LYS A 140 -24.81 -1.31 0.53
C LYS A 140 -24.51 -1.53 -0.94
N ALA A 141 -23.26 -1.93 -1.24
CA ALA A 141 -22.88 -2.37 -2.57
C ALA A 141 -22.07 -3.66 -2.49
N THR A 142 -22.29 -4.54 -3.45
CA THR A 142 -21.57 -5.80 -3.61
C THR A 142 -20.94 -5.83 -4.99
N ILE A 143 -19.66 -6.12 -5.06
CA ILE A 143 -18.88 -6.22 -6.30
C ILE A 143 -18.38 -7.66 -6.44
N GLU A 144 -18.78 -8.34 -7.49
CA GLU A 144 -18.22 -9.64 -7.87
C GLU A 144 -16.89 -9.40 -8.58
N LEU A 145 -15.77 -9.82 -8.00
CA LEU A 145 -14.44 -9.54 -8.53
C LEU A 145 -14.16 -10.25 -9.86
N ALA A 146 -14.74 -11.43 -10.06
CA ALA A 146 -14.56 -12.19 -11.30
C ALA A 146 -15.21 -11.52 -12.51
N THR A 147 -16.42 -11.00 -12.35
CA THR A 147 -17.26 -10.45 -13.43
C THR A 147 -17.29 -8.93 -13.48
N ALA A 148 -16.78 -8.28 -12.42
CA ALA A 148 -16.95 -6.84 -12.16
C ALA A 148 -18.44 -6.41 -12.10
N ARG A 149 -19.36 -7.34 -11.78
CA ARG A 149 -20.76 -7.03 -11.57
C ARG A 149 -20.92 -6.27 -10.26
N VAL A 150 -21.64 -5.16 -10.31
CA VAL A 150 -21.98 -4.35 -9.14
C VAL A 150 -23.47 -4.47 -8.88
N THR A 151 -23.82 -4.86 -7.65
CA THR A 151 -25.20 -4.85 -7.14
C THR A 151 -25.25 -3.89 -5.96
N ALA A 152 -26.18 -2.95 -5.97
CA ALA A 152 -26.35 -1.97 -4.91
C ALA A 152 -27.81 -1.89 -4.46
N THR A 153 -28.02 -1.55 -3.19
CA THR A 153 -29.34 -1.41 -2.58
C THR A 153 -29.58 0.01 -2.10
N GLN A 154 -30.83 0.49 -2.15
CA GLN A 154 -31.23 1.86 -1.79
C GLN A 154 -30.43 2.92 -2.57
N VAL A 155 -30.46 2.82 -3.87
CA VAL A 155 -29.60 3.59 -4.78
C VAL A 155 -30.19 4.95 -5.12
N LYS A 156 -29.31 5.98 -5.08
CA LYS A 156 -29.52 7.32 -5.65
C LYS A 156 -28.32 7.66 -6.52
N GLY A 157 -28.50 8.28 -7.67
CA GLY A 157 -27.35 8.62 -8.49
C GLY A 157 -27.68 9.20 -9.84
N SER A 158 -26.64 9.40 -10.63
CA SER A 158 -26.70 9.89 -11.99
C SER A 158 -25.83 9.00 -12.89
N ILE A 159 -26.43 8.52 -13.97
CA ILE A 159 -25.74 7.74 -15.00
C ILE A 159 -25.76 8.57 -16.28
N PRO A 160 -24.60 8.94 -16.85
CA PRO A 160 -24.54 9.71 -18.09
C PRO A 160 -25.11 8.90 -19.25
N VAL A 161 -25.96 9.51 -20.02
CA VAL A 161 -26.51 8.97 -21.28
C VAL A 161 -25.74 9.59 -22.42
N PRO A 162 -25.28 8.81 -23.43
CA PRO A 162 -24.68 9.39 -24.63
C PRO A 162 -25.66 10.38 -25.29
N LYS A 163 -25.16 11.57 -25.64
CA LYS A 163 -25.94 12.46 -26.48
C LYS A 163 -26.12 11.82 -27.85
N PRO A 164 -27.33 11.85 -28.44
CA PRO A 164 -27.55 11.39 -29.81
C PRO A 164 -26.78 12.23 -30.83
#